data_cf43be00e6fa8a630a71e7a47f8752a1
#
_entry.id   cf43be00e6fa8a630a71e7a47f8752a1
#
_cell.length_a   1.000
_cell.length_b   1.000
_cell.length_c   1.000
_cell.angle_alpha   90.00
_cell.angle_beta   90.00
_cell.angle_gamma   90.00
#
_symmetry.space_group_name_H-M   'P 1'
#
loop_
_entity.id
_entity.type
_entity.pdbx_description
1 polymer ?
#
loop_
_entity_poly.entity_id
_entity_poly.type
_entity_poly.pdbx_seq_one_letter_code
_entity_poly.pdbx_strand_id
1 'polypeptide(L)'
;MPEAAHWCAVNDGHMIRVDGERSDKEAMRYDVILALTEHRFQDCTQVAFFCHGYRSGIQFGFSGKDGAACLAAAIQGCTDRCTVILYACSTGLWFARELARQLGDGYQVWSHDSRGHTTRNPRLVWSAGDGSINVWTGLGWVDRAKLRQQMAGDYRLQLGTQNPRLLRETLGRLPSGIL
;
A
#
# COMPACT_ATOMS: atom_id res chain seq x y z
N MET A 1 9.03 -6.66 -10.44
CA MET A 1 9.29 -5.26 -10.04
C MET A 1 10.35 -5.27 -8.94
N PRO A 2 11.52 -4.63 -9.12
CA PRO A 2 12.60 -4.64 -8.13
C PRO A 2 12.18 -3.98 -6.81
N GLU A 3 11.28 -3.02 -6.84
CA GLU A 3 10.79 -2.29 -5.68
C GLU A 3 9.99 -3.18 -4.74
N ALA A 4 9.12 -4.03 -5.28
CA ALA A 4 8.37 -5.00 -4.48
C ALA A 4 9.30 -6.01 -3.81
N ALA A 5 10.31 -6.50 -4.54
CA ALA A 5 11.30 -7.42 -3.99
C ALA A 5 12.12 -6.76 -2.86
N HIS A 6 12.52 -5.50 -3.06
CA HIS A 6 13.22 -4.74 -2.03
C HIS A 6 12.34 -4.51 -0.80
N TRP A 7 11.08 -4.15 -1.00
CA TRP A 7 10.12 -3.95 0.09
C TRP A 7 9.92 -5.25 0.91
N CYS A 8 9.75 -6.38 0.22
CA CYS A 8 9.63 -7.69 0.88
C CYS A 8 10.88 -8.03 1.69
N ALA A 9 12.08 -7.82 1.12
CA ALA A 9 13.33 -8.10 1.80
C ALA A 9 13.51 -7.25 3.07
N VAL A 10 13.05 -6.00 3.04
CA VAL A 10 13.14 -5.08 4.19
C VAL A 10 12.12 -5.42 5.29
N ASN A 11 10.95 -5.94 4.91
CA ASN A 11 9.84 -6.23 5.82
C ASN A 11 9.71 -7.71 6.18
N ASP A 12 10.71 -8.53 5.83
CA ASP A 12 10.62 -10.00 5.96
C ASP A 12 9.33 -10.55 5.34
N GLY A 13 9.00 -10.01 4.17
CA GLY A 13 7.72 -10.23 3.52
C GLY A 13 7.78 -11.34 2.47
N HIS A 14 6.64 -11.94 2.21
CA HIS A 14 6.46 -12.87 1.09
C HIS A 14 5.97 -12.12 -0.16
N MET A 15 6.64 -12.34 -1.31
CA MET A 15 6.28 -11.70 -2.56
C MET A 15 5.50 -12.63 -3.47
N ILE A 16 4.28 -12.22 -3.81
CA ILE A 16 3.43 -12.89 -4.79
C ILE A 16 3.48 -12.08 -6.09
N ARG A 17 3.69 -12.76 -7.21
CA ARG A 17 3.69 -12.14 -8.53
C ARG A 17 2.41 -12.52 -9.26
N VAL A 18 1.67 -11.51 -9.68
CA VAL A 18 0.53 -11.65 -10.58
C VAL A 18 0.89 -11.04 -11.92
N ASP A 19 0.58 -11.74 -13.00
CA ASP A 19 0.80 -11.24 -14.36
C ASP A 19 -0.18 -10.10 -14.66
N GLY A 20 0.30 -8.86 -14.49
CA GLY A 20 -0.49 -7.65 -14.70
C GLY A 20 -0.67 -7.24 -16.16
N GLU A 21 -0.04 -7.94 -17.10
CA GLU A 21 -0.18 -7.66 -18.55
C GLU A 21 -1.32 -8.47 -19.18
N ARG A 22 -1.92 -9.39 -18.45
CA ARG A 22 -3.10 -10.12 -18.91
C ARG A 22 -4.23 -9.17 -19.25
N SER A 23 -4.88 -9.42 -20.37
CA SER A 23 -6.11 -8.72 -20.77
C SER A 23 -7.32 -9.10 -19.91
N ASP A 24 -7.30 -10.31 -19.35
CA ASP A 24 -8.36 -10.86 -18.52
C ASP A 24 -8.24 -10.35 -17.07
N LYS A 25 -9.05 -9.34 -16.77
CA LYS A 25 -9.12 -8.72 -15.44
C LYS A 25 -9.73 -9.62 -14.37
N GLU A 26 -10.60 -10.54 -14.76
CA GLU A 26 -11.21 -11.50 -13.83
C GLU A 26 -10.21 -12.54 -13.39
N ALA A 27 -9.42 -13.06 -14.33
CA ALA A 27 -8.34 -13.98 -14.02
C ALA A 27 -7.29 -13.33 -13.09
N MET A 28 -6.89 -12.08 -13.36
CA MET A 28 -5.96 -11.36 -12.47
C MET A 28 -6.54 -11.18 -11.06
N ARG A 29 -7.81 -10.83 -10.96
CA ARG A 29 -8.51 -10.69 -9.69
C ARG A 29 -8.54 -12.01 -8.94
N TYR A 30 -8.87 -13.10 -9.63
CA TYR A 30 -8.88 -14.44 -9.06
C TYR A 30 -7.51 -14.84 -8.53
N ASP A 31 -6.43 -14.60 -9.27
CA ASP A 31 -5.06 -14.92 -8.85
C ASP A 31 -4.68 -14.15 -7.55
N VAL A 32 -5.07 -12.87 -7.43
CA VAL A 32 -4.83 -12.09 -6.21
C VAL A 32 -5.63 -12.65 -5.04
N ILE A 33 -6.91 -12.95 -5.24
CA ILE A 33 -7.78 -13.52 -4.19
C ILE A 33 -7.21 -14.86 -3.71
N LEU A 34 -6.88 -15.74 -4.66
CA LEU A 34 -6.31 -17.04 -4.37
C LEU A 34 -5.02 -16.91 -3.54
N ALA A 35 -4.11 -16.03 -3.99
CA ALA A 35 -2.87 -15.78 -3.30
C ALA A 35 -3.06 -15.28 -1.85
N LEU A 36 -4.01 -14.39 -1.61
CA LEU A 36 -4.33 -13.91 -0.27
C LEU A 36 -4.99 -14.98 0.60
N THR A 37 -5.81 -15.85 0.02
CA THR A 37 -6.55 -16.89 0.77
C THR A 37 -5.73 -18.15 1.02
N GLU A 38 -4.85 -18.53 0.10
CA GLU A 38 -3.95 -19.69 0.28
C GLU A 38 -2.86 -19.42 1.31
N HIS A 39 -2.39 -18.20 1.38
CA HIS A 39 -1.40 -17.77 2.34
C HIS A 39 -2.07 -17.08 3.53
N ARG A 40 -2.71 -17.85 4.41
CA ARG A 40 -3.17 -17.34 5.70
C ARG A 40 -1.97 -16.98 6.56
N PHE A 41 -1.57 -15.74 6.50
CA PHE A 41 -0.52 -15.19 7.35
C PHE A 41 -1.15 -14.76 8.68
N GLN A 42 -1.18 -15.63 9.68
CA GLN A 42 -1.77 -15.35 10.99
C GLN A 42 -1.14 -14.10 11.65
N ASP A 43 0.08 -13.76 11.28
CA ASP A 43 0.83 -12.62 11.80
C ASP A 43 1.06 -11.52 10.75
N CYS A 44 0.28 -11.50 9.67
CA CYS A 44 0.43 -10.49 8.63
C CYS A 44 0.01 -9.11 9.14
N THR A 45 0.99 -8.24 9.32
CA THR A 45 0.76 -6.86 9.76
C THR A 45 0.62 -5.88 8.59
N GLN A 46 1.08 -6.27 7.41
CA GLN A 46 1.08 -5.40 6.22
C GLN A 46 0.83 -6.19 4.94
N VAL A 47 -0.02 -5.64 4.08
CA VAL A 47 -0.26 -6.12 2.70
C VAL A 47 0.02 -4.99 1.74
N ALA A 48 0.97 -5.15 0.81
CA ALA A 48 1.35 -4.11 -0.15
C ALA A 48 1.08 -4.52 -1.59
N PHE A 49 0.45 -3.64 -2.36
CA PHE A 49 0.15 -3.81 -3.78
C PHE A 49 1.02 -2.87 -4.62
N PHE A 50 1.89 -3.43 -5.45
CA PHE A 50 2.74 -2.70 -6.38
C PHE A 50 2.17 -2.86 -7.80
N CYS A 51 1.42 -1.89 -8.27
CA CYS A 51 0.74 -1.97 -9.56
C CYS A 51 0.35 -0.59 -10.10
N HIS A 52 -0.16 -0.54 -11.33
CA HIS A 52 -0.82 0.65 -11.81
C HIS A 52 -2.13 0.90 -11.05
N GLY A 53 -2.41 2.19 -10.82
CA GLY A 53 -3.61 2.62 -10.13
C GLY A 53 -4.27 3.79 -10.82
N TYR A 54 -5.52 3.97 -10.52
CA TYR A 54 -6.37 5.07 -10.97
C TYR A 54 -7.39 5.41 -9.88
N ARG A 55 -8.09 6.49 -10.05
CA ARG A 55 -9.04 6.99 -9.05
C ARG A 55 -10.01 5.91 -8.55
N SER A 56 -10.50 5.06 -9.44
CA SER A 56 -11.55 4.07 -9.13
C SER A 56 -11.03 2.66 -8.85
N GLY A 57 -9.72 2.40 -8.86
CA GLY A 57 -9.24 1.04 -8.67
C GLY A 57 -7.74 0.83 -8.90
N ILE A 58 -7.37 -0.44 -8.94
CA ILE A 58 -6.01 -0.92 -9.23
C ILE A 58 -6.00 -1.89 -10.42
N GLN A 59 -4.84 -2.04 -11.02
CA GLN A 59 -4.62 -2.84 -12.24
C GLN A 59 -5.13 -4.28 -12.16
N PHE A 60 -5.08 -4.90 -11.00
CA PHE A 60 -5.46 -6.30 -10.80
C PHE A 60 -6.98 -6.59 -10.90
N GLY A 61 -7.73 -5.76 -11.61
CA GLY A 61 -9.16 -5.97 -11.84
C GLY A 61 -10.07 -5.51 -10.71
N PHE A 62 -9.53 -4.91 -9.65
CA PHE A 62 -10.33 -4.34 -8.57
C PHE A 62 -10.68 -2.89 -8.87
N SER A 63 -11.93 -2.64 -9.24
CA SER A 63 -12.41 -1.29 -9.51
C SER A 63 -13.86 -1.09 -9.05
N GLY A 64 -14.21 0.17 -8.77
CA GLY A 64 -15.53 0.51 -8.24
C GLY A 64 -15.76 -0.01 -6.83
N LYS A 65 -17.01 0.09 -6.37
CA LYS A 65 -17.42 -0.40 -5.05
C LYS A 65 -17.30 -1.91 -4.92
N ASP A 66 -17.73 -2.62 -5.94
CA ASP A 66 -17.68 -4.09 -5.95
C ASP A 66 -16.25 -4.60 -5.94
N GLY A 67 -15.34 -3.94 -6.69
CA GLY A 67 -13.92 -4.25 -6.63
C GLY A 67 -13.30 -3.98 -5.27
N ALA A 68 -13.67 -2.87 -4.61
CA ALA A 68 -13.21 -2.56 -3.27
C ALA A 68 -13.74 -3.57 -2.23
N ALA A 69 -15.03 -3.95 -2.33
CA ALA A 69 -15.63 -4.94 -1.45
C ALA A 69 -14.99 -6.33 -1.64
N CYS A 70 -14.74 -6.73 -2.88
CA CYS A 70 -14.09 -7.99 -3.21
C CYS A 70 -12.67 -8.05 -2.66
N LEU A 71 -11.88 -6.98 -2.82
CA LEU A 71 -10.52 -6.90 -2.28
C LEU A 71 -10.52 -6.88 -0.75
N ALA A 72 -11.46 -6.16 -0.14
CA ALA A 72 -11.62 -6.13 1.30
C ALA A 72 -11.90 -7.54 1.86
N ALA A 73 -12.83 -8.27 1.27
CA ALA A 73 -13.16 -9.63 1.69
C ALA A 73 -11.96 -10.58 1.58
N ALA A 74 -11.14 -10.46 0.52
CA ALA A 74 -9.93 -11.26 0.36
C ALA A 74 -8.88 -10.92 1.44
N ILE A 75 -8.69 -9.64 1.77
CA ILE A 75 -7.76 -9.21 2.82
C ILE A 75 -8.27 -9.67 4.21
N GLN A 76 -9.55 -9.54 4.50
CA GLN A 76 -10.16 -10.00 5.75
C GLN A 76 -10.08 -11.53 5.89
N GLY A 77 -10.12 -12.27 4.79
CA GLY A 77 -9.87 -13.72 4.79
C GLY A 77 -8.41 -14.10 5.08
N CYS A 78 -7.49 -13.16 4.87
CA CYS A 78 -6.05 -13.35 5.11
C CYS A 78 -5.65 -12.99 6.55
N THR A 79 -6.16 -11.89 7.09
CA THR A 79 -5.79 -11.36 8.42
C THR A 79 -6.91 -10.53 9.02
N ASP A 80 -7.04 -10.56 10.34
CA ASP A 80 -8.09 -9.82 11.08
C ASP A 80 -7.81 -8.31 11.17
N ARG A 81 -6.57 -7.91 10.97
CA ARG A 81 -6.13 -6.49 11.01
C ARG A 81 -4.79 -6.33 10.32
N CYS A 82 -4.65 -5.29 9.52
CA CYS A 82 -3.36 -4.96 8.92
C CYS A 82 -3.32 -3.54 8.35
N THR A 83 -2.12 -3.12 7.97
CA THR A 83 -1.90 -1.97 7.12
C THR A 83 -1.87 -2.40 5.66
N VAL A 84 -2.80 -1.91 4.87
CA VAL A 84 -2.85 -2.12 3.41
C VAL A 84 -2.17 -0.95 2.73
N ILE A 85 -1.20 -1.21 1.86
CA ILE A 85 -0.45 -0.17 1.16
C ILE A 85 -0.69 -0.30 -0.34
N LEU A 86 -1.30 0.71 -0.95
CA LEU A 86 -1.52 0.78 -2.39
C LEU A 86 -0.41 1.64 -3.03
N TYR A 87 0.68 1.00 -3.43
CA TYR A 87 1.70 1.64 -4.27
C TYR A 87 1.18 1.75 -5.71
N ALA A 88 0.10 2.54 -5.85
CA ALA A 88 -0.68 2.66 -7.06
C ALA A 88 -1.18 4.09 -7.24
N CYS A 89 -1.03 4.64 -8.44
CA CYS A 89 -1.33 6.04 -8.72
C CYS A 89 -2.79 6.41 -8.42
N SER A 90 -2.99 7.58 -7.83
CA SER A 90 -4.31 8.24 -7.67
C SER A 90 -5.39 7.43 -6.94
N THR A 91 -5.04 6.32 -6.32
CA THR A 91 -6.00 5.47 -5.60
C THR A 91 -6.57 6.14 -4.36
N GLY A 92 -5.81 7.08 -3.75
CA GLY A 92 -6.24 7.87 -2.59
C GLY A 92 -7.36 8.85 -2.86
N LEU A 93 -7.64 9.15 -4.12
CA LEU A 93 -8.72 10.06 -4.48
C LEU A 93 -10.11 9.47 -4.21
N TRP A 94 -10.25 8.15 -4.30
CA TRP A 94 -11.53 7.49 -4.07
C TRP A 94 -11.40 6.02 -3.63
N PHE A 95 -10.64 5.19 -4.37
CA PHE A 95 -10.64 3.75 -4.20
C PHE A 95 -10.13 3.30 -2.81
N ALA A 96 -9.06 3.89 -2.34
CA ALA A 96 -8.50 3.57 -1.01
C ALA A 96 -9.46 3.92 0.13
N ARG A 97 -10.19 5.03 0.01
CA ARG A 97 -11.22 5.42 0.97
C ARG A 97 -12.37 4.41 0.97
N GLU A 98 -12.83 3.97 -0.21
CA GLU A 98 -13.87 2.97 -0.32
C GLU A 98 -13.40 1.62 0.22
N LEU A 99 -12.17 1.21 -0.11
CA LEU A 99 -11.56 0.00 0.43
C LEU A 99 -11.47 0.04 1.97
N ALA A 100 -11.03 1.15 2.55
CA ALA A 100 -10.97 1.32 4.00
C ALA A 100 -12.36 1.21 4.65
N ARG A 101 -13.39 1.77 4.02
CA ARG A 101 -14.77 1.68 4.48
C ARG A 101 -15.29 0.24 4.45
N GLN A 102 -14.92 -0.55 3.45
CA GLN A 102 -15.29 -1.96 3.34
C GLN A 102 -14.54 -2.86 4.33
N LEU A 103 -13.27 -2.54 4.59
CA LEU A 103 -12.44 -3.25 5.57
C LEU A 103 -12.91 -2.98 7.02
N GLY A 104 -13.37 -1.78 7.31
CA GLY A 104 -13.81 -1.39 8.64
C GLY A 104 -12.67 -1.14 9.62
N ASP A 105 -12.99 -1.24 10.91
CA ASP A 105 -12.05 -0.99 12.00
C ASP A 105 -10.96 -2.06 12.08
N GLY A 106 -9.78 -1.67 12.53
CA GLY A 106 -8.61 -2.56 12.59
C GLY A 106 -7.72 -2.49 11.34
N TYR A 107 -8.19 -1.86 10.26
CA TYR A 107 -7.42 -1.71 9.03
C TYR A 107 -7.09 -0.26 8.72
N GLN A 108 -5.90 -0.05 8.16
CA GLN A 108 -5.48 1.23 7.60
C GLN A 108 -5.14 1.04 6.12
N VAL A 109 -5.63 1.92 5.26
CA VAL A 109 -5.31 1.88 3.83
C VAL A 109 -4.49 3.11 3.47
N TRP A 110 -3.27 2.88 3.06
CA TRP A 110 -2.33 3.91 2.63
C TRP A 110 -2.25 3.94 1.11
N SER A 111 -2.22 5.11 0.52
CA SER A 111 -2.31 5.25 -0.92
C SER A 111 -1.83 6.61 -1.42
N HIS A 112 -1.48 6.68 -2.70
CA HIS A 112 -1.18 7.96 -3.35
C HIS A 112 -2.45 8.66 -3.80
N ASP A 113 -2.55 9.97 -3.57
CA ASP A 113 -3.63 10.84 -4.08
C ASP A 113 -3.28 11.49 -5.43
N SER A 114 -2.06 11.29 -5.88
CA SER A 114 -1.56 11.78 -7.16
C SER A 114 -0.88 10.65 -7.95
N ARG A 115 -0.24 11.00 -9.06
CA ARG A 115 0.59 10.06 -9.81
C ARG A 115 1.84 9.73 -9.01
N GLY A 116 1.89 8.57 -8.42
CA GLY A 116 3.07 8.03 -7.78
C GLY A 116 4.10 7.51 -8.80
N HIS A 117 5.26 7.16 -8.33
CA HIS A 117 6.32 6.56 -9.15
C HIS A 117 6.79 5.27 -8.49
N THR A 118 6.51 4.14 -9.11
CA THR A 118 6.80 2.83 -8.55
C THR A 118 8.28 2.62 -8.25
N THR A 119 9.17 3.17 -9.07
CA THR A 119 10.62 3.08 -8.86
C THR A 119 11.14 3.81 -7.63
N ARG A 120 10.30 4.60 -6.97
CA ARG A 120 10.64 5.35 -5.75
C ARG A 120 9.82 4.93 -4.54
N ASN A 121 8.98 3.94 -4.68
CA ASN A 121 8.06 3.54 -3.63
C ASN A 121 8.70 3.08 -2.32
N PRO A 122 9.86 2.40 -2.28
CA PRO A 122 10.56 2.21 -1.03
C PRO A 122 10.90 3.52 -0.30
N ARG A 123 10.80 4.64 -1.00
CA ARG A 123 10.98 6.00 -0.49
C ARG A 123 9.66 6.75 -0.59
N LEU A 124 8.64 6.28 0.11
CA LEU A 124 7.26 6.75 0.04
C LEU A 124 7.09 8.26 0.10
N VAL A 125 7.94 8.91 0.88
CA VAL A 125 7.97 10.36 1.03
C VAL A 125 8.42 11.12 -0.22
N TRP A 126 8.86 10.43 -1.27
CA TRP A 126 9.32 11.00 -2.54
C TRP A 126 8.64 10.42 -3.75
N SER A 127 7.45 9.97 -3.63
CA SER A 127 6.70 9.62 -4.83
C SER A 127 6.73 10.76 -5.81
N ALA A 128 6.78 10.46 -7.09
CA ALA A 128 6.62 11.46 -8.13
C ALA A 128 5.27 12.15 -7.98
N GLY A 129 5.14 13.31 -8.54
CA GLY A 129 4.00 14.18 -8.33
C GLY A 129 4.19 15.03 -7.08
N ASP A 130 3.15 15.33 -6.35
CA ASP A 130 3.19 16.11 -5.12
C ASP A 130 3.68 15.29 -3.90
N GLY A 131 3.88 13.99 -4.09
CA GLY A 131 4.37 13.07 -3.07
C GLY A 131 3.39 12.87 -1.92
N SER A 132 2.14 13.29 -2.06
CA SER A 132 1.17 13.15 -0.99
C SER A 132 0.70 11.71 -0.86
N ILE A 133 0.53 11.28 0.38
CA ILE A 133 -0.02 9.98 0.73
C ILE A 133 -1.14 10.19 1.72
N ASN A 134 -2.26 9.55 1.45
CA ASN A 134 -3.42 9.57 2.30
C ASN A 134 -3.56 8.27 3.08
N VAL A 135 -3.95 8.37 4.35
CA VAL A 135 -4.40 7.21 5.12
C VAL A 135 -5.89 7.28 5.33
N TRP A 136 -6.52 6.18 5.03
CA TRP A 136 -7.93 5.96 5.25
C TRP A 136 -8.13 4.81 6.23
N THR A 137 -9.05 4.97 7.14
CA THR A 137 -9.50 3.94 8.07
C THR A 137 -10.99 3.74 7.92
N GLY A 138 -11.53 2.69 8.50
CA GLY A 138 -12.99 2.49 8.59
C GLY A 138 -13.71 3.68 9.25
N LEU A 139 -13.01 4.41 10.11
CA LEU A 139 -13.50 5.62 10.79
C LEU A 139 -13.35 6.90 9.96
N GLY A 140 -12.69 6.86 8.81
CA GLY A 140 -12.49 7.98 7.91
C GLY A 140 -11.07 8.51 7.85
N TRP A 141 -10.94 9.82 7.60
CA TRP A 141 -9.66 10.48 7.36
C TRP A 141 -8.80 10.59 8.63
N VAL A 142 -7.52 10.24 8.51
CA VAL A 142 -6.51 10.47 9.56
C VAL A 142 -5.72 11.75 9.25
N ASP A 143 -5.39 12.52 10.28
CA ASP A 143 -4.59 13.73 10.17
C ASP A 143 -3.26 13.47 9.45
N ARG A 144 -2.99 14.25 8.40
CA ARG A 144 -1.77 14.16 7.58
C ARG A 144 -0.50 14.30 8.41
N ALA A 145 -0.49 15.10 9.46
CA ALA A 145 0.68 15.29 10.30
C ALA A 145 0.99 14.03 11.12
N LYS A 146 -0.03 13.42 11.71
CA LYS A 146 0.12 12.14 12.43
C LYS A 146 0.57 11.02 11.49
N LEU A 147 0.02 10.99 10.28
CA LEU A 147 0.40 10.07 9.25
C LEU A 147 1.87 10.17 8.91
N ARG A 148 2.36 11.37 8.62
CA ARG A 148 3.75 11.60 8.26
C ARG A 148 4.71 11.17 9.37
N GLN A 149 4.35 11.43 10.64
CA GLN A 149 5.12 10.95 11.79
C GLN A 149 5.15 9.43 11.86
N GLN A 150 4.03 8.78 11.64
CA GLN A 150 3.90 7.32 11.65
C GLN A 150 4.71 6.71 10.50
N MET A 151 4.57 7.23 9.28
CA MET A 151 5.37 6.82 8.13
C MET A 151 6.87 7.03 8.35
N ALA A 152 7.28 8.15 8.92
CA ALA A 152 8.68 8.40 9.24
C ALA A 152 9.21 7.41 10.29
N GLY A 153 8.38 7.01 11.24
CA GLY A 153 8.68 5.99 12.24
C GLY A 153 8.85 4.60 11.60
N ASP A 154 7.89 4.19 10.81
CA ASP A 154 7.91 2.90 10.11
C ASP A 154 9.06 2.82 9.11
N TYR A 155 9.32 3.91 8.41
CA TYR A 155 10.44 4.00 7.48
C TYR A 155 11.80 3.98 8.18
N ARG A 156 11.91 4.56 9.37
CA ARG A 156 13.10 4.46 10.21
C ARG A 156 13.37 3.04 10.68
N LEU A 157 12.33 2.32 11.09
CA LEU A 157 12.40 0.91 11.46
C LEU A 157 12.89 0.06 10.28
N GLN A 158 12.33 0.29 9.11
CA GLN A 158 12.63 -0.49 7.91
C GLN A 158 14.03 -0.22 7.33
N LEU A 159 14.48 1.03 7.31
CA LEU A 159 15.77 1.41 6.76
C LEU A 159 16.90 1.43 7.79
N GLY A 160 16.59 1.73 9.04
CA GLY A 160 17.58 1.95 10.09
C GLY A 160 18.42 0.72 10.43
N THR A 161 17.85 -0.47 10.26
CA THR A 161 18.53 -1.74 10.51
C THR A 161 19.39 -2.21 9.34
N GLN A 162 19.10 -1.77 8.12
CA GLN A 162 19.74 -2.30 6.91
C GLN A 162 20.62 -1.31 6.15
N ASN A 163 20.33 -0.02 6.19
CA ASN A 163 21.14 0.99 5.51
C ASN A 163 21.09 2.37 6.19
N PRO A 164 21.96 2.63 7.19
CA PRO A 164 22.00 3.89 7.92
C PRO A 164 22.28 5.12 7.05
N ARG A 165 22.98 4.93 5.93
CA ARG A 165 23.27 6.02 4.99
C ARG A 165 22.02 6.42 4.22
N LEU A 166 21.32 5.43 3.68
CA LEU A 166 20.06 5.66 2.96
C LEU A 166 19.00 6.28 3.89
N LEU A 167 18.95 5.84 5.15
CA LEU A 167 18.09 6.43 6.17
C LEU A 167 18.40 7.94 6.34
N ARG A 168 19.66 8.31 6.51
CA ARG A 168 20.07 9.72 6.69
C ARG A 168 19.73 10.57 5.46
N GLU A 169 20.02 10.07 4.26
CA GLU A 169 19.67 10.76 3.01
C GLU A 169 18.16 10.92 2.88
N THR A 170 17.43 9.92 3.32
CA THR A 170 15.97 9.89 3.29
C THR A 170 15.38 10.89 4.27
N LEU A 171 15.81 10.86 5.51
CA LEU A 171 15.34 11.77 6.55
C LEU A 171 15.72 13.23 6.26
N GLY A 172 16.90 13.47 5.68
CA GLY A 172 17.35 14.81 5.29
C GLY A 172 16.56 15.46 4.15
N ARG A 173 15.74 14.66 3.44
CA ARG A 173 14.85 15.15 2.37
C ARG A 173 13.40 15.29 2.81
N LEU A 174 13.05 14.90 4.03
CA LEU A 174 11.73 15.15 4.58
C LEU A 174 11.54 16.66 4.76
N PRO A 175 10.36 17.22 4.40
CA PRO A 175 10.06 18.60 4.69
C PRO A 175 10.26 18.88 6.18
N SER A 176 10.86 20.03 6.49
CA SER A 176 11.07 20.49 7.86
C SER A 176 9.73 20.48 8.62
N GLY A 177 9.69 19.80 9.74
CA GLY A 177 8.48 19.61 10.55
C GLY A 177 7.96 18.17 10.61
N ILE A 178 8.68 17.22 10.00
CA ILE A 178 8.35 15.79 10.07
C ILE A 178 9.27 15.04 11.05
N LEU A 179 10.36 15.66 11.46
CA LEU A 179 11.30 15.12 12.45
C LEU A 179 10.95 15.67 13.85
#